data_7f404ad2c52a2b657de07de25328f542
#
_entry.id   7f404ad2c52a2b657de07de25328f542
#
_cell.length_a   1.000
_cell.length_b   1.000
_cell.length_c   1.000
_cell.angle_alpha   90.00
_cell.angle_beta   90.00
_cell.angle_gamma   90.00
#
_symmetry.space_group_name_H-M   'P 1'
#
loop_
_entity.id
_entity.type
_entity.pdbx_description
1 polymer ?
#
loop_
_entity_poly.entity_id
_entity_poly.type
_entity_poly.pdbx_seq_one_letter_code
_entity_poly.pdbx_strand_id
1 'polypeptide(L)'
;MLNKYILSVTPFHFPIVLSSLGVAFGWIMTALLYKFGVIKLGKDKFEMSFKEYVMVVSPIGFFQATTLAAGNTAYFYLSLSFLQMCKAVGPVVLFALLTSMGLDRFNTKVFLSILVIVFGTLMAAWGDVSFTAIGFACILVAELSEAAKSAWMQFLLANRSFSMWEGLYFISPASLFFLFVASACLEFQDMVDK
;
A
#
# COMPACT_ATOMS: atom_id res chain seq x y z
N MET A 1 10.03 4.12 -9.79
CA MET A 1 11.31 4.72 -10.20
C MET A 1 11.45 6.16 -9.71
N LEU A 2 10.46 7.04 -9.92
CA LEU A 2 10.51 8.45 -9.53
C LEU A 2 10.76 8.65 -8.02
N ASN A 3 10.05 7.96 -7.15
CA ASN A 3 10.22 8.07 -5.69
C ASN A 3 11.66 7.74 -5.25
N LYS A 4 12.26 6.68 -5.81
CA LYS A 4 13.66 6.36 -5.48
C LYS A 4 14.61 7.46 -5.94
N TYR A 5 14.41 8.01 -7.14
CA TYR A 5 15.23 9.12 -7.65
C TYR A 5 15.13 10.33 -6.72
N ILE A 6 13.91 10.72 -6.33
CA ILE A 6 13.70 11.83 -5.40
C ILE A 6 14.41 11.58 -4.05
N LEU A 7 14.22 10.38 -3.47
CA LEU A 7 14.77 10.05 -2.15
C LEU A 7 16.29 9.83 -2.14
N SER A 8 16.91 9.44 -3.29
CA SER A 8 18.33 9.11 -3.35
C SER A 8 19.21 10.19 -3.97
N VAL A 9 18.66 11.05 -4.84
CA VAL A 9 19.42 12.02 -5.62
C VAL A 9 19.15 13.46 -5.15
N THR A 10 17.95 13.73 -4.62
CA THR A 10 17.65 15.08 -4.08
C THR A 10 17.90 15.13 -2.57
N PRO A 11 18.11 16.34 -1.99
CA PRO A 11 18.27 16.51 -0.53
C PRO A 11 16.98 16.22 0.26
N PHE A 12 15.92 15.75 -0.39
CA PHE A 12 14.64 15.42 0.23
C PHE A 12 14.64 13.97 0.75
N HIS A 13 14.80 13.80 2.07
CA HIS A 13 14.94 12.49 2.72
C HIS A 13 13.69 12.08 3.54
N PHE A 14 12.50 12.55 3.18
CA PHE A 14 11.26 12.30 3.91
C PHE A 14 10.32 11.40 3.09
N PRO A 15 10.45 10.06 3.21
CA PRO A 15 9.67 9.11 2.42
C PRO A 15 8.17 9.12 2.74
N ILE A 16 7.81 9.39 4.00
CA ILE A 16 6.41 9.41 4.42
C ILE A 16 5.71 10.67 3.91
N VAL A 17 6.38 11.83 3.99
CA VAL A 17 5.86 13.08 3.41
C VAL A 17 5.68 12.96 1.91
N LEU A 18 6.63 12.37 1.18
CA LEU A 18 6.50 12.13 -0.25
C LEU A 18 5.28 11.28 -0.60
N SER A 19 5.04 10.23 0.21
CA SER A 19 3.85 9.37 0.07
C SER A 19 2.56 10.14 0.31
N SER A 20 2.52 10.99 1.35
CA SER A 20 1.33 11.77 1.70
C SER A 20 0.95 12.77 0.60
N LEU A 21 1.94 13.42 -0.03
CA LEU A 21 1.72 14.30 -1.17
C LEU A 21 1.10 13.55 -2.36
N GLY A 22 1.59 12.35 -2.66
CA GLY A 22 1.03 11.52 -3.73
C GLY A 22 -0.43 11.11 -3.48
N VAL A 23 -0.75 10.70 -2.26
CA VAL A 23 -2.13 10.34 -1.86
C VAL A 23 -3.04 11.58 -1.86
N ALA A 24 -2.57 12.72 -1.36
CA ALA A 24 -3.32 13.97 -1.34
C ALA A 24 -3.64 14.44 -2.77
N PHE A 25 -2.66 14.40 -3.67
CA PHE A 25 -2.88 14.74 -5.07
C PHE A 25 -3.93 13.82 -5.73
N GLY A 26 -3.81 12.50 -5.52
CA GLY A 26 -4.78 11.53 -6.03
C GLY A 26 -6.21 11.80 -5.51
N TRP A 27 -6.35 12.13 -4.24
CA TRP A 27 -7.64 12.49 -3.64
C TRP A 27 -8.22 13.78 -4.23
N ILE A 28 -7.40 14.84 -4.34
CA ILE A 28 -7.81 16.12 -4.92
C ILE A 28 -8.28 15.93 -6.37
N MET A 29 -7.51 15.17 -7.16
CA MET A 29 -7.89 14.89 -8.56
C MET A 29 -9.20 14.12 -8.64
N THR A 30 -9.42 13.13 -7.79
CA THR A 30 -10.68 12.38 -7.75
C THR A 30 -11.85 13.26 -7.34
N ALA A 31 -11.65 14.15 -6.35
CA ALA A 31 -12.66 15.11 -5.92
C ALA A 31 -13.03 16.12 -7.03
N LEU A 32 -12.03 16.60 -7.78
CA LEU A 32 -12.26 17.47 -8.93
C LEU A 32 -13.05 16.76 -10.04
N LEU A 33 -12.66 15.53 -10.39
CA LEU A 33 -13.37 14.73 -11.40
C LEU A 33 -14.83 14.46 -11.00
N TYR A 34 -15.08 14.23 -9.71
CA TYR A 34 -16.45 14.12 -9.18
C TYR A 34 -17.21 15.44 -9.32
N LYS A 35 -16.61 16.57 -8.93
CA LYS A 35 -17.21 17.89 -9.02
C LYS A 35 -17.55 18.30 -10.46
N PHE A 36 -16.70 17.92 -11.42
CA PHE A 36 -16.95 18.15 -12.86
C PHE A 36 -17.92 17.14 -13.49
N GLY A 37 -18.44 16.18 -12.71
CA GLY A 37 -19.41 15.21 -13.21
C GLY A 37 -18.83 14.12 -14.12
N VAL A 38 -17.49 14.02 -14.20
CA VAL A 38 -16.81 13.00 -15.02
C VAL A 38 -16.98 11.62 -14.40
N ILE A 39 -16.94 11.53 -13.06
CA ILE A 39 -17.17 10.31 -12.30
C ILE A 39 -18.41 10.43 -11.44
N LYS A 40 -19.12 9.31 -11.27
CA LYS A 40 -20.27 9.23 -10.39
C LYS A 40 -19.90 8.41 -9.17
N LEU A 41 -20.17 8.96 -7.99
CA LEU A 41 -20.03 8.27 -6.71
C LEU A 41 -21.44 7.92 -6.21
N GLY A 42 -21.61 6.71 -5.66
CA GLY A 42 -22.91 6.26 -5.13
C GLY A 42 -23.35 7.12 -3.94
N LYS A 43 -24.58 7.60 -3.97
CA LYS A 43 -25.15 8.45 -2.89
C LYS A 43 -25.20 7.70 -1.56
N ASP A 44 -25.46 6.42 -1.59
CA ASP A 44 -25.49 5.49 -0.45
C ASP A 44 -24.15 5.44 0.31
N LYS A 45 -23.03 5.76 -0.36
CA LYS A 45 -21.71 5.80 0.28
C LYS A 45 -21.48 7.08 1.08
N PHE A 46 -22.12 8.18 0.71
CA PHE A 46 -22.08 9.43 1.48
C PHE A 46 -22.95 9.35 2.75
N GLU A 47 -23.89 8.42 2.81
CA GLU A 47 -24.77 8.20 3.97
C GLU A 47 -24.16 7.21 4.99
N MET A 48 -22.95 6.74 4.77
CA MET A 48 -22.26 5.88 5.74
C MET A 48 -22.12 6.58 7.10
N SER A 49 -22.55 5.89 8.15
CA SER A 49 -22.31 6.35 9.52
C SER A 49 -20.80 6.44 9.80
N PHE A 50 -20.38 7.42 10.61
CA PHE A 50 -18.98 7.54 11.04
C PHE A 50 -18.42 6.23 11.60
N LYS A 51 -19.23 5.49 12.36
CA LYS A 51 -18.85 4.18 12.89
C LYS A 51 -18.58 3.15 11.79
N GLU A 52 -19.42 3.13 10.75
CA GLU A 52 -19.20 2.25 9.58
C GLU A 52 -17.94 2.66 8.81
N TYR A 53 -17.73 3.95 8.60
CA TYR A 53 -16.53 4.46 7.94
C TYR A 53 -15.26 4.00 8.68
N VAL A 54 -15.22 4.15 10.00
CA VAL A 54 -14.08 3.73 10.81
C VAL A 54 -13.87 2.20 10.77
N MET A 55 -14.93 1.40 10.80
CA MET A 55 -14.79 -0.06 10.77
C MET A 55 -14.42 -0.61 9.39
N VAL A 56 -14.88 0.03 8.32
CA VAL A 56 -14.86 -0.51 6.96
C VAL A 56 -13.73 0.11 6.14
N VAL A 57 -13.58 1.43 6.20
CA VAL A 57 -12.63 2.18 5.35
C VAL A 57 -11.30 2.42 6.05
N SER A 58 -11.32 2.69 7.36
CA SER A 58 -10.12 3.01 8.12
C SER A 58 -9.04 1.90 8.10
N PRO A 59 -9.37 0.59 8.20
CA PRO A 59 -8.36 -0.46 8.10
C PRO A 59 -7.61 -0.44 6.77
N ILE A 60 -8.31 -0.16 5.66
CA ILE A 60 -7.67 -0.05 4.33
C ILE A 60 -6.71 1.15 4.32
N GLY A 61 -7.16 2.29 4.86
CA GLY A 61 -6.33 3.48 5.00
C GLY A 61 -5.07 3.23 5.83
N PHE A 62 -5.19 2.50 6.93
CA PHE A 62 -4.08 2.10 7.77
C PHE A 62 -3.07 1.22 7.02
N PHE A 63 -3.54 0.15 6.37
CA PHE A 63 -2.67 -0.73 5.59
C PHE A 63 -2.03 0.01 4.41
N GLN A 64 -2.77 0.90 3.75
CA GLN A 64 -2.24 1.75 2.68
C GLN A 64 -1.10 2.65 3.19
N ALA A 65 -1.28 3.31 4.32
CA ALA A 65 -0.26 4.15 4.93
C ALA A 65 0.98 3.35 5.32
N THR A 66 0.78 2.17 5.95
CA THR A 66 1.87 1.27 6.34
C THR A 66 2.66 0.79 5.13
N THR A 67 1.98 0.37 4.05
CA THR A 67 2.62 -0.04 2.79
C THR A 67 3.50 1.09 2.22
N LEU A 68 2.97 2.31 2.18
CA LEU A 68 3.70 3.45 1.61
C LEU A 68 4.87 3.88 2.49
N ALA A 69 4.68 3.95 3.80
CA ALA A 69 5.73 4.31 4.75
C ALA A 69 6.86 3.28 4.74
N ALA A 70 6.55 2.02 4.97
CA ALA A 70 7.53 0.94 5.01
C ALA A 70 8.19 0.70 3.64
N GLY A 71 7.42 0.73 2.55
CA GLY A 71 7.93 0.54 1.19
C GLY A 71 8.89 1.65 0.77
N ASN A 72 8.58 2.92 1.07
CA ASN A 72 9.47 4.02 0.77
C ASN A 72 10.71 4.05 1.68
N THR A 73 10.57 3.66 2.95
CA THR A 73 11.73 3.50 3.84
C THR A 73 12.67 2.39 3.35
N ALA A 74 12.15 1.30 2.80
CA ALA A 74 12.98 0.23 2.25
C ALA A 74 13.90 0.69 1.10
N TYR A 75 13.55 1.75 0.36
CA TYR A 75 14.42 2.31 -0.69
C TYR A 75 15.75 2.84 -0.21
N PHE A 76 15.87 3.19 1.08
CA PHE A 76 17.15 3.63 1.64
C PHE A 76 18.13 2.48 1.89
N TYR A 77 17.59 1.28 2.11
CA TYR A 77 18.36 0.12 2.58
C TYR A 77 18.59 -0.94 1.54
N LEU A 78 17.78 -0.98 0.47
CA LEU A 78 17.81 -2.06 -0.52
C LEU A 78 17.96 -1.53 -1.94
N SER A 79 18.56 -2.36 -2.80
CA SER A 79 18.60 -2.07 -4.24
C SER A 79 17.19 -2.10 -4.86
N LEU A 80 17.00 -1.37 -5.96
CA LEU A 80 15.73 -1.36 -6.66
C LEU A 80 15.39 -2.75 -7.22
N SER A 81 16.40 -3.49 -7.68
CA SER A 81 16.24 -4.84 -8.20
C SER A 81 15.74 -5.79 -7.11
N PHE A 82 16.37 -5.75 -5.93
CA PHE A 82 15.96 -6.57 -4.79
C PHE A 82 14.55 -6.27 -4.33
N LEU A 83 14.16 -4.98 -4.27
CA LEU A 83 12.80 -4.55 -3.92
C LEU A 83 11.76 -5.11 -4.90
N GLN A 84 12.05 -5.09 -6.22
CA GLN A 84 11.12 -5.65 -7.21
C GLN A 84 11.00 -7.18 -7.08
N MET A 85 12.06 -7.86 -6.72
CA MET A 85 12.04 -9.30 -6.44
C MET A 85 11.17 -9.60 -5.21
N CYS A 86 11.34 -8.88 -4.12
CA CYS A 86 10.51 -9.04 -2.92
C CYS A 86 9.01 -8.82 -3.19
N LYS A 87 8.66 -7.87 -4.05
CA LYS A 87 7.26 -7.63 -4.45
C LYS A 87 6.60 -8.83 -5.16
N ALA A 88 7.38 -9.71 -5.76
CA ALA A 88 6.86 -10.94 -6.36
C ALA A 88 6.26 -11.91 -5.32
N VAL A 89 6.56 -11.73 -4.03
CA VAL A 89 5.97 -12.51 -2.93
C VAL A 89 4.56 -12.03 -2.57
N GLY A 90 4.21 -10.77 -2.88
CA GLY A 90 2.91 -10.17 -2.58
C GLY A 90 1.70 -11.01 -3.02
N PRO A 91 1.63 -11.52 -4.26
CA PRO A 91 0.56 -12.38 -4.71
C PRO A 91 0.37 -13.68 -3.89
N VAL A 92 1.46 -14.20 -3.31
CA VAL A 92 1.42 -15.39 -2.42
C VAL A 92 0.62 -15.10 -1.17
N VAL A 93 0.98 -14.00 -0.51
CA VAL A 93 0.34 -13.57 0.74
C VAL A 93 -1.11 -13.21 0.47
N LEU A 94 -1.39 -12.51 -0.64
CA LEU A 94 -2.74 -12.16 -1.05
C LEU A 94 -3.61 -13.41 -1.27
N PHE A 95 -3.10 -14.39 -2.01
CA PHE A 95 -3.82 -15.66 -2.26
C PHE A 95 -4.13 -16.40 -0.97
N ALA A 96 -3.15 -16.49 -0.05
CA ALA A 96 -3.35 -17.11 1.26
C ALA A 96 -4.44 -16.39 2.08
N LEU A 97 -4.43 -15.05 2.09
CA LEU A 97 -5.44 -14.25 2.76
C LEU A 97 -6.83 -14.42 2.15
N LEU A 98 -6.96 -14.34 0.82
CA LEU A 98 -8.25 -14.50 0.13
C LEU A 98 -8.84 -15.86 0.35
N THR A 99 -8.02 -16.92 0.31
CA THR A 99 -8.44 -18.29 0.59
C THR A 99 -8.88 -18.43 2.05
N SER A 100 -8.15 -17.86 2.99
CA SER A 100 -8.52 -17.90 4.43
C SER A 100 -9.80 -17.13 4.74
N MET A 101 -10.07 -16.05 4.01
CA MET A 101 -11.32 -15.26 4.12
C MET A 101 -12.50 -15.92 3.37
N GLY A 102 -12.28 -17.00 2.65
CA GLY A 102 -13.32 -17.68 1.85
C GLY A 102 -13.75 -16.89 0.60
N LEU A 103 -13.00 -15.86 0.21
CA LEU A 103 -13.27 -15.03 -0.98
C LEU A 103 -12.77 -15.70 -2.27
N ASP A 104 -11.81 -16.59 -2.17
CA ASP A 104 -11.31 -17.38 -3.29
C ASP A 104 -11.22 -18.85 -2.91
N ARG A 105 -11.33 -19.73 -3.91
CA ARG A 105 -11.21 -21.18 -3.71
C ARG A 105 -9.75 -21.59 -3.89
N PHE A 106 -9.27 -22.46 -3.00
CA PHE A 106 -7.94 -23.03 -3.13
C PHE A 106 -7.80 -23.73 -4.49
N ASN A 107 -6.87 -23.25 -5.31
CA ASN A 107 -6.56 -23.82 -6.60
C ASN A 107 -5.09 -24.27 -6.62
N THR A 108 -4.88 -25.58 -6.71
CA THR A 108 -3.54 -26.18 -6.70
C THR A 108 -2.65 -25.65 -7.83
N LYS A 109 -3.21 -25.32 -8.99
CA LYS A 109 -2.43 -24.77 -10.12
C LYS A 109 -1.90 -23.37 -9.79
N VAL A 110 -2.74 -22.53 -9.18
CA VAL A 110 -2.35 -21.19 -8.72
C VAL A 110 -1.29 -21.31 -7.64
N PHE A 111 -1.50 -22.19 -6.66
CA PHE A 111 -0.53 -22.44 -5.60
C PHE A 111 0.84 -22.89 -6.14
N LEU A 112 0.87 -23.81 -7.09
CA LEU A 112 2.10 -24.26 -7.72
C LEU A 112 2.84 -23.14 -8.49
N SER A 113 2.07 -22.32 -9.23
CA SER A 113 2.63 -21.15 -9.92
C SER A 113 3.26 -20.14 -8.94
N ILE A 114 2.62 -19.93 -7.82
CA ILE A 114 3.10 -19.09 -6.73
C ILE A 114 4.43 -19.65 -6.17
N LEU A 115 4.52 -20.95 -5.91
CA LEU A 115 5.75 -21.57 -5.43
C LEU A 115 6.93 -21.39 -6.41
N VAL A 116 6.66 -21.49 -7.71
CA VAL A 116 7.69 -21.22 -8.74
C VAL A 116 8.16 -19.76 -8.69
N ILE A 117 7.24 -18.80 -8.50
CA ILE A 117 7.59 -17.38 -8.36
C ILE A 117 8.46 -17.16 -7.11
N VAL A 118 8.07 -17.71 -5.96
CA VAL A 118 8.84 -17.59 -4.70
C VAL A 118 10.23 -18.17 -4.86
N PHE A 119 10.33 -19.37 -5.45
CA PHE A 119 11.62 -20.02 -5.67
C PHE A 119 12.52 -19.20 -6.59
N GLY A 120 11.99 -18.70 -7.71
CA GLY A 120 12.71 -17.79 -8.61
C GLY A 120 13.18 -16.52 -7.92
N THR A 121 12.33 -15.93 -7.06
CA THR A 121 12.66 -14.73 -6.27
C THR A 121 13.78 -15.00 -5.27
N LEU A 122 13.74 -16.14 -4.58
CA LEU A 122 14.79 -16.54 -3.62
C LEU A 122 16.13 -16.77 -4.33
N MET A 123 16.13 -17.43 -5.49
CA MET A 123 17.35 -17.62 -6.28
C MET A 123 17.94 -16.28 -6.75
N ALA A 124 17.11 -15.37 -7.20
CA ALA A 124 17.54 -14.05 -7.64
C ALA A 124 18.06 -13.20 -6.46
N ALA A 125 17.44 -13.28 -5.29
CA ALA A 125 17.84 -12.57 -4.08
C ALA A 125 19.21 -13.07 -3.55
N TRP A 126 19.56 -14.32 -3.77
CA TRP A 126 20.82 -14.91 -3.30
C TRP A 126 22.07 -14.23 -3.89
N GLY A 127 21.95 -13.59 -5.04
CA GLY A 127 23.05 -12.87 -5.72
C GLY A 127 23.15 -11.40 -5.39
N ASP A 128 22.25 -10.81 -4.59
CA ASP A 128 22.27 -9.37 -4.30
C ASP A 128 23.17 -9.06 -3.10
N VAL A 129 24.22 -8.26 -3.34
CA VAL A 129 25.22 -7.85 -2.35
C VAL A 129 24.71 -6.76 -1.39
N SER A 130 23.58 -6.15 -1.70
CA SER A 130 23.01 -5.00 -0.94
C SER A 130 21.97 -5.40 0.13
N PHE A 131 21.97 -6.65 0.58
CA PHE A 131 21.05 -7.14 1.60
C PHE A 131 21.28 -6.46 2.95
N THR A 132 20.23 -5.86 3.51
CA THR A 132 20.20 -5.38 4.90
C THR A 132 18.96 -5.94 5.61
N ALA A 133 19.14 -6.45 6.83
CA ALA A 133 18.04 -7.05 7.60
C ALA A 133 16.91 -6.04 7.88
N ILE A 134 17.25 -4.78 8.14
CA ILE A 134 16.28 -3.71 8.37
C ILE A 134 15.47 -3.43 7.10
N GLY A 135 16.14 -3.28 5.97
CA GLY A 135 15.45 -3.07 4.68
C GLY A 135 14.56 -4.24 4.30
N PHE A 136 15.02 -5.46 4.55
CA PHE A 136 14.21 -6.67 4.31
C PHE A 136 12.97 -6.72 5.22
N ALA A 137 13.11 -6.40 6.50
CA ALA A 137 11.95 -6.29 7.41
C ALA A 137 10.95 -5.22 6.93
N CYS A 138 11.42 -4.05 6.51
CA CYS A 138 10.57 -2.99 5.98
C CYS A 138 9.79 -3.45 4.73
N ILE A 139 10.44 -4.11 3.77
CA ILE A 139 9.74 -4.57 2.57
C ILE A 139 8.75 -5.69 2.87
N LEU A 140 9.06 -6.60 3.80
CA LEU A 140 8.12 -7.63 4.23
C LEU A 140 6.86 -7.01 4.87
N VAL A 141 7.03 -6.04 5.76
CA VAL A 141 5.90 -5.31 6.37
C VAL A 141 5.08 -4.60 5.27
N ALA A 142 5.73 -3.98 4.29
CA ALA A 142 5.04 -3.34 3.18
C ALA A 142 4.23 -4.35 2.35
N GLU A 143 4.79 -5.50 1.99
CA GLU A 143 4.11 -6.52 1.18
C GLU A 143 2.94 -7.20 1.94
N LEU A 144 3.12 -7.48 3.23
CA LEU A 144 2.05 -7.99 4.09
C LEU A 144 0.88 -6.99 4.20
N SER A 145 1.20 -5.71 4.39
CA SER A 145 0.19 -4.65 4.47
C SER A 145 -0.52 -4.43 3.12
N GLU A 146 0.22 -4.51 2.00
CA GLU A 146 -0.37 -4.41 0.65
C GLU A 146 -1.32 -5.56 0.37
N ALA A 147 -0.95 -6.78 0.73
CA ALA A 147 -1.80 -7.95 0.60
C ALA A 147 -3.04 -7.85 1.49
N ALA A 148 -2.90 -7.42 2.74
CA ALA A 148 -4.02 -7.21 3.66
C ALA A 148 -4.98 -6.13 3.15
N LYS A 149 -4.45 -4.99 2.68
CA LYS A 149 -5.24 -3.93 2.03
C LYS A 149 -6.04 -4.47 0.85
N SER A 150 -5.37 -5.22 -0.03
CA SER A 150 -5.98 -5.77 -1.25
C SER A 150 -7.06 -6.81 -0.94
N ALA A 151 -6.83 -7.68 0.05
CA ALA A 151 -7.82 -8.65 0.51
C ALA A 151 -9.05 -7.96 1.11
N TRP A 152 -8.82 -6.94 1.96
CA TRP A 152 -9.91 -6.17 2.55
C TRP A 152 -10.70 -5.37 1.51
N MET A 153 -10.01 -4.81 0.51
CA MET A 153 -10.65 -4.14 -0.62
C MET A 153 -11.54 -5.10 -1.40
N GLN A 154 -11.07 -6.32 -1.69
CA GLN A 154 -11.88 -7.33 -2.39
C GLN A 154 -13.10 -7.75 -1.57
N PHE A 155 -12.94 -7.87 -0.24
CA PHE A 155 -14.06 -8.11 0.66
C PHE A 155 -15.12 -7.00 0.57
N LEU A 156 -14.70 -5.73 0.52
CA LEU A 156 -15.61 -4.60 0.34
C LEU A 156 -16.29 -4.58 -1.02
N LEU A 157 -15.52 -4.85 -2.09
CA LEU A 157 -16.08 -4.92 -3.44
C LEU A 157 -17.16 -6.01 -3.54
N ALA A 158 -16.91 -7.18 -2.94
CA ALA A 158 -17.84 -8.30 -2.95
C ALA A 158 -19.12 -8.02 -2.13
N ASN A 159 -18.98 -7.36 -0.97
CA ASN A 159 -20.11 -7.19 -0.03
C ASN A 159 -20.81 -5.84 -0.12
N ARG A 160 -20.15 -4.79 -0.61
CA ARG A 160 -20.64 -3.40 -0.59
C ARG A 160 -20.65 -2.71 -1.95
N SER A 161 -20.35 -3.39 -3.04
CA SER A 161 -20.34 -2.86 -4.42
C SER A 161 -19.59 -1.52 -4.55
N PHE A 162 -18.44 -1.40 -3.89
CA PHE A 162 -17.58 -0.23 -4.03
C PHE A 162 -16.97 -0.16 -5.43
N SER A 163 -17.00 0.98 -6.07
CA SER A 163 -16.25 1.21 -7.31
C SER A 163 -14.80 1.64 -7.00
N MET A 164 -13.91 1.52 -7.99
CA MET A 164 -12.52 1.97 -7.87
C MET A 164 -12.42 3.46 -7.48
N TRP A 165 -13.27 4.31 -8.04
CA TRP A 165 -13.29 5.75 -7.77
C TRP A 165 -13.79 6.08 -6.36
N GLU A 166 -14.78 5.32 -5.88
CA GLU A 166 -15.25 5.41 -4.49
C GLU A 166 -14.16 5.01 -3.52
N GLY A 167 -13.42 3.93 -3.83
CA GLY A 167 -12.26 3.53 -3.06
C GLY A 167 -11.24 4.67 -2.94
N LEU A 168 -10.83 5.27 -4.05
CA LEU A 168 -9.90 6.40 -4.04
C LEU A 168 -10.44 7.60 -3.25
N TYR A 169 -11.71 7.93 -3.40
CA TYR A 169 -12.30 9.09 -2.74
C TYR A 169 -12.40 8.91 -1.21
N PHE A 170 -12.88 7.75 -0.75
CA PHE A 170 -13.14 7.51 0.67
C PHE A 170 -11.93 6.97 1.45
N ILE A 171 -11.02 6.22 0.81
CA ILE A 171 -9.86 5.64 1.49
C ILE A 171 -8.71 6.65 1.64
N SER A 172 -8.53 7.54 0.67
CA SER A 172 -7.42 8.50 0.70
C SER A 172 -7.40 9.39 1.94
N PRO A 173 -8.53 9.95 2.44
CA PRO A 173 -8.51 10.74 3.67
C PRO A 173 -8.06 9.94 4.89
N ALA A 174 -8.49 8.68 5.01
CA ALA A 174 -8.05 7.79 6.08
C ALA A 174 -6.54 7.50 5.97
N SER A 175 -6.05 7.22 4.76
CA SER A 175 -4.62 7.02 4.51
C SER A 175 -3.79 8.25 4.83
N LEU A 176 -4.25 9.45 4.46
CA LEU A 176 -3.60 10.71 4.78
C LEU A 176 -3.51 10.95 6.29
N PHE A 177 -4.58 10.65 7.02
CA PHE A 177 -4.57 10.76 8.47
C PHE A 177 -3.47 9.87 9.10
N PHE A 178 -3.40 8.59 8.71
CA PHE A 178 -2.38 7.67 9.22
C PHE A 178 -0.97 8.03 8.76
N LEU A 179 -0.78 8.50 7.53
CA LEU A 179 0.50 8.97 7.04
C LEU A 179 0.96 10.24 7.78
N PHE A 180 0.03 11.16 8.07
CA PHE A 180 0.34 12.34 8.86
C PHE A 180 0.79 11.99 10.28
N VAL A 181 0.08 11.07 10.94
CA VAL A 181 0.48 10.56 12.27
C VAL A 181 1.85 9.87 12.19
N ALA A 182 2.08 9.04 11.18
CA ALA A 182 3.37 8.36 11.00
C ALA A 182 4.51 9.35 10.73
N SER A 183 4.30 10.38 9.90
CA SER A 183 5.28 11.44 9.63
C SER A 183 5.60 12.25 10.90
N ALA A 184 4.57 12.61 11.67
CA ALA A 184 4.76 13.32 12.94
C ALA A 184 5.53 12.50 13.98
N CYS A 185 5.38 11.17 13.97
CA CYS A 185 6.09 10.30 14.92
C CYS A 185 7.51 9.93 14.49
N LEU A 186 7.76 9.78 13.19
CA LEU A 186 9.00 9.21 12.66
C LEU A 186 9.91 10.21 11.94
N GLU A 187 9.35 11.24 11.30
CA GLU A 187 10.11 12.20 10.50
C GLU A 187 10.17 13.61 11.12
N PHE A 188 9.34 13.89 12.13
CA PHE A 188 9.24 15.25 12.68
C PHE A 188 10.54 15.72 13.32
N GLN A 189 11.26 14.87 14.05
CA GLN A 189 12.54 15.22 14.66
C GLN A 189 13.60 15.55 13.60
N ASP A 190 13.67 14.74 12.55
CA ASP A 190 14.60 14.95 11.44
C ASP A 190 14.27 16.20 10.60
N MET A 191 13.00 16.64 10.62
CA MET A 191 12.56 17.87 9.96
C MET A 191 12.91 19.14 10.74
N VAL A 192 12.93 19.05 12.08
CA VAL A 192 13.25 20.20 12.96
C VAL A 192 14.75 20.40 13.07
N ASP A 193 15.55 19.34 12.99
CA ASP A 193 17.01 19.36 13.17
C ASP A 193 17.78 19.71 11.87
N LYS A 194 17.08 19.87 10.73
CA LYS A 194 17.65 20.28 9.43
C LYS A 194 17.14 21.65 8.98
#